data_7cfa23c566dd85ee0b6609f60370f8cb
#
_entry.id   7cfa23c566dd85ee0b6609f60370f8cb
#
_cell.length_a   1.000
_cell.length_b   1.000
_cell.length_c   1.000
_cell.angle_alpha   90.00
_cell.angle_beta   90.00
_cell.angle_gamma   90.00
#
_symmetry.space_group_name_H-M   'P 1'
#
loop_
_entity.id
_entity.type
_entity.pdbx_description
1 polymer ?
#
loop_
_entity_poly.entity_id
_entity_poly.type
_entity_poly.pdbx_seq_one_letter_code
_entity_poly.pdbx_strand_id
1 'polypeptide(L)'
;LDEVVDYYEENYECFHPIRLKENVGTGRCANRGIDACKNEYIVKMDSDDIAKPDRCERSLYAMAKHPEIDMLGAYIDEFDSQTGEVIATKKTPLTNKEIHKYARRRNPFNNQTLVYKKSRALSVGGYSNIKRCEDYEFVVKMLADGARGINLDKTLVMYRVTANNYERRRNWANTKSFVNVRWKIFRMGYSNLWDFIVPCTFQFFIFIMPKSLTGKIYKRFLRG
;
A
#
# COMPACT_ATOMS: atom_id res chain seq x y z
N LEU A 1 -10.55 18.87 10.89
CA LEU A 1 -9.51 17.84 11.12
C LEU A 1 -8.62 18.25 12.30
N ASP A 2 -8.23 19.53 12.37
CA ASP A 2 -7.32 20.04 13.42
C ASP A 2 -7.93 19.86 14.82
N GLU A 3 -9.19 20.21 15.04
CA GLU A 3 -9.90 19.99 16.31
C GLU A 3 -9.86 18.52 16.77
N VAL A 4 -9.98 17.57 15.85
CA VAL A 4 -9.90 16.13 16.16
C VAL A 4 -8.47 15.75 16.55
N VAL A 5 -7.48 16.24 15.81
CA VAL A 5 -6.07 16.01 16.09
C VAL A 5 -5.67 16.59 17.44
N ASP A 6 -6.10 17.83 17.72
CA ASP A 6 -5.84 18.52 19.00
C ASP A 6 -6.46 17.77 20.17
N TYR A 7 -7.72 17.30 20.02
CA TYR A 7 -8.39 16.49 21.04
C TYR A 7 -7.59 15.21 21.38
N TYR A 8 -7.11 14.48 20.36
CA TYR A 8 -6.35 13.24 20.61
C TYR A 8 -4.95 13.53 21.19
N GLU A 9 -4.30 14.62 20.78
CA GLU A 9 -3.01 15.03 21.33
C GLU A 9 -3.11 15.41 22.81
N GLU A 10 -4.16 16.11 23.21
CA GLU A 10 -4.40 16.52 24.59
C GLU A 10 -4.82 15.36 25.52
N ASN A 11 -5.52 14.36 25.00
CA ASN A 11 -6.14 13.31 25.81
C ASN A 11 -5.42 11.96 25.78
N TYR A 12 -4.44 11.76 24.87
CA TYR A 12 -3.75 10.49 24.73
C TYR A 12 -2.23 10.67 24.57
N GLU A 13 -1.48 10.32 25.59
CA GLU A 13 -0.01 10.42 25.60
C GLU A 13 0.68 9.61 24.47
N CYS A 14 0.04 8.58 23.96
CA CYS A 14 0.56 7.78 22.85
C CYS A 14 0.31 8.37 21.46
N PHE A 15 -0.45 9.46 21.39
CA PHE A 15 -0.78 10.12 20.12
C PHE A 15 0.18 11.29 19.87
N HIS A 16 0.97 11.18 18.80
CA HIS A 16 2.02 12.16 18.45
C HIS A 16 1.80 12.69 17.04
N PRO A 17 1.05 13.79 16.84
CA PRO A 17 0.81 14.35 15.50
C PRO A 17 2.06 15.03 14.94
N ILE A 18 2.28 14.83 13.64
CA ILE A 18 3.34 15.52 12.90
C ILE A 18 2.68 16.50 11.94
N ARG A 19 2.68 17.78 12.31
CA ARG A 19 2.12 18.86 11.50
C ARG A 19 3.16 19.38 10.51
N LEU A 20 2.82 19.34 9.22
CA LEU A 20 3.68 19.85 8.15
C LEU A 20 3.16 21.20 7.66
N LYS A 21 4.07 22.15 7.42
CA LYS A 21 3.73 23.50 6.95
C LYS A 21 3.16 23.53 5.54
N GLU A 22 3.48 22.51 4.73
CA GLU A 22 3.06 22.40 3.33
C GLU A 22 2.79 20.96 2.94
N ASN A 23 2.07 20.75 1.85
CA ASN A 23 1.86 19.42 1.27
C ASN A 23 3.15 18.92 0.58
N VAL A 24 3.86 18.04 1.25
CA VAL A 24 5.13 17.47 0.75
C VAL A 24 4.94 16.17 -0.05
N GLY A 25 3.71 15.68 -0.16
CA GLY A 25 3.35 14.42 -0.81
C GLY A 25 3.46 13.20 0.10
N THR A 26 2.71 12.13 -0.26
CA THR A 26 2.49 10.92 0.57
C THR A 26 3.78 10.23 1.00
N GLY A 27 4.74 10.07 0.07
CA GLY A 27 6.00 9.39 0.36
C GLY A 27 6.85 10.13 1.39
N ARG A 28 6.94 11.47 1.29
CA ARG A 28 7.67 12.28 2.27
C ARG A 28 6.98 12.30 3.63
N CYS A 29 5.64 12.37 3.66
CA CYS A 29 4.87 12.23 4.89
C CYS A 29 5.15 10.89 5.57
N ALA A 30 5.13 9.79 4.80
CA ALA A 30 5.43 8.46 5.33
C ALA A 30 6.85 8.36 5.90
N ASN A 31 7.85 8.96 5.25
CA ASN A 31 9.22 9.01 5.78
C ASN A 31 9.31 9.77 7.10
N ARG A 32 8.61 10.91 7.24
CA ARG A 32 8.53 11.63 8.52
C ARG A 32 7.93 10.76 9.63
N GLY A 33 6.89 9.96 9.29
CA GLY A 33 6.33 8.99 10.21
C GLY A 33 7.33 7.90 10.59
N ILE A 34 8.08 7.34 9.61
CA ILE A 34 9.12 6.34 9.86
C ILE A 34 10.20 6.89 10.81
N ASP A 35 10.67 8.10 10.56
CA ASP A 35 11.70 8.75 11.39
C ASP A 35 11.22 8.92 12.84
N ALA A 36 9.97 9.35 13.03
CA ALA A 36 9.37 9.61 14.33
C ALA A 36 9.01 8.34 15.13
N CYS A 37 8.80 7.20 14.46
CA CYS A 37 8.52 5.93 15.14
C CYS A 37 9.67 5.52 16.04
N LYS A 38 9.38 5.18 17.30
CA LYS A 38 10.40 4.74 18.30
C LYS A 38 10.71 3.24 18.17
N ASN A 39 9.72 2.45 17.80
CA ASN A 39 9.80 0.98 17.79
C ASN A 39 10.20 0.43 16.43
N GLU A 40 10.69 -0.82 16.43
CA GLU A 40 11.14 -1.52 15.22
C GLU A 40 9.98 -1.88 14.29
N TYR A 41 8.83 -2.24 14.81
CA TYR A 41 7.66 -2.58 13.99
C TYR A 41 6.79 -1.36 13.73
N ILE A 42 6.61 -1.02 12.46
CA ILE A 42 5.73 0.05 12.01
C ILE A 42 4.47 -0.57 11.42
N VAL A 43 3.32 -0.24 12.00
CA VAL A 43 1.99 -0.66 11.53
C VAL A 43 1.36 0.51 10.77
N LYS A 44 1.38 0.45 9.43
CA LYS A 44 0.82 1.51 8.58
C LYS A 44 -0.71 1.47 8.56
N MET A 45 -1.33 2.64 8.61
CA MET A 45 -2.79 2.81 8.44
C MET A 45 -3.07 4.04 7.58
N ASP A 46 -4.08 3.94 6.73
CA ASP A 46 -4.64 5.08 6.01
C ASP A 46 -5.84 5.63 6.82
N SER A 47 -5.96 6.95 6.95
CA SER A 47 -6.90 7.61 7.89
C SER A 47 -8.37 7.53 7.46
N ASP A 48 -8.64 7.14 6.21
CA ASP A 48 -9.98 6.99 5.66
C ASP A 48 -10.52 5.54 5.72
N ASP A 49 -9.71 4.61 6.24
CA ASP A 49 -10.05 3.19 6.41
C ASP A 49 -10.38 2.84 7.88
N ILE A 50 -10.89 1.64 8.12
CA ILE A 50 -11.24 1.14 9.45
C ILE A 50 -10.42 -0.10 9.79
N ALA A 51 -9.59 -0.03 10.82
CA ALA A 51 -8.86 -1.19 11.35
C ALA A 51 -9.81 -2.11 12.14
N LYS A 52 -9.69 -3.43 11.95
CA LYS A 52 -10.36 -4.37 12.87
C LYS A 52 -9.70 -4.32 14.26
N PRO A 53 -10.45 -4.51 15.35
CA PRO A 53 -9.93 -4.32 16.72
C PRO A 53 -8.68 -5.14 17.05
N ASP A 54 -8.58 -6.35 16.50
CA ASP A 54 -7.48 -7.29 16.75
C ASP A 54 -6.30 -7.14 15.74
N ARG A 55 -6.33 -6.13 14.89
CA ARG A 55 -5.34 -5.95 13.81
C ARG A 55 -3.91 -5.88 14.32
N CYS A 56 -3.64 -4.99 15.27
CA CYS A 56 -2.28 -4.80 15.78
C CYS A 56 -1.77 -6.06 16.51
N GLU A 57 -2.60 -6.64 17.35
CA GLU A 57 -2.27 -7.88 18.08
C GLU A 57 -1.89 -9.01 17.12
N ARG A 58 -2.74 -9.31 16.14
CA ARG A 58 -2.48 -10.36 15.14
C ARG A 58 -1.24 -10.10 14.31
N SER A 59 -1.04 -8.86 13.91
CA SER A 59 0.11 -8.49 13.10
C SER A 59 1.41 -8.64 13.89
N LEU A 60 1.47 -8.11 15.11
CA LEU A 60 2.65 -8.20 15.95
C LEU A 60 2.92 -9.63 16.41
N TYR A 61 1.87 -10.41 16.71
CA TYR A 61 2.03 -11.83 17.02
C TYR A 61 2.66 -12.60 15.84
N ALA A 62 2.19 -12.34 14.60
CA ALA A 62 2.76 -12.98 13.43
C ALA A 62 4.20 -12.57 13.17
N MET A 63 4.56 -11.28 13.33
CA MET A 63 5.94 -10.80 13.23
C MET A 63 6.86 -11.42 14.29
N ALA A 64 6.36 -11.58 15.51
CA ALA A 64 7.12 -12.22 16.61
C ALA A 64 7.31 -13.72 16.38
N LYS A 65 6.29 -14.40 15.84
CA LYS A 65 6.34 -15.83 15.52
C LYS A 65 7.24 -16.16 14.32
N HIS A 66 7.41 -15.21 13.42
CA HIS A 66 8.22 -15.31 12.20
C HIS A 66 9.32 -14.24 12.17
N PRO A 67 10.35 -14.33 13.01
CA PRO A 67 11.39 -13.29 13.11
C PRO A 67 12.18 -13.10 11.82
N GLU A 68 12.15 -14.09 10.92
CA GLU A 68 12.79 -14.06 9.61
C GLU A 68 12.08 -13.16 8.60
N ILE A 69 10.85 -12.72 8.86
CA ILE A 69 10.13 -11.80 7.95
C ILE A 69 10.39 -10.33 8.32
N ASP A 70 10.38 -9.49 7.31
CA ASP A 70 10.59 -8.04 7.43
C ASP A 70 9.32 -7.25 7.09
N MET A 71 8.39 -7.88 6.36
CA MET A 71 7.11 -7.30 5.96
C MET A 71 5.96 -8.28 6.18
N LEU A 72 4.85 -7.74 6.64
CA LEU A 72 3.59 -8.45 6.83
C LEU A 72 2.45 -7.64 6.24
N GLY A 73 1.53 -8.30 5.55
CA GLY A 73 0.26 -7.72 5.14
C GLY A 73 -0.92 -8.61 5.49
N ALA A 74 -2.09 -8.23 5.02
CA ALA A 74 -3.32 -8.99 5.22
C ALA A 74 -4.32 -8.70 4.10
N TYR A 75 -5.42 -9.45 4.05
CA TYR A 75 -6.56 -9.13 3.22
C TYR A 75 -7.30 -7.89 3.72
N ILE A 76 -8.09 -7.29 2.84
CA ILE A 76 -9.00 -6.19 3.17
C ILE A 76 -10.42 -6.53 2.71
N ASP A 77 -11.41 -6.05 3.46
CA ASP A 77 -12.79 -5.99 3.00
C ASP A 77 -13.05 -4.59 2.42
N GLU A 78 -13.44 -4.53 1.16
CA GLU A 78 -13.90 -3.29 0.54
C GLU A 78 -15.34 -3.04 0.96
N PHE A 79 -15.65 -1.90 1.57
CA PHE A 79 -17.00 -1.54 1.96
C PHE A 79 -17.47 -0.26 1.27
N ASP A 80 -18.75 -0.22 0.98
CA ASP A 80 -19.40 0.97 0.43
C ASP A 80 -19.50 2.06 1.50
N SER A 81 -19.02 3.26 1.17
CA SER A 81 -19.00 4.39 2.11
C SER A 81 -20.38 4.94 2.48
N GLN A 82 -21.43 4.63 1.71
CA GLN A 82 -22.80 5.10 1.94
C GLN A 82 -23.62 4.09 2.73
N THR A 83 -23.52 2.81 2.37
CA THR A 83 -24.32 1.74 2.99
C THR A 83 -23.61 1.05 4.15
N GLY A 84 -22.27 1.12 4.21
CA GLY A 84 -21.46 0.38 5.17
C GLY A 84 -21.31 -1.11 4.83
N GLU A 85 -21.94 -1.59 3.77
CA GLU A 85 -21.92 -3.01 3.40
C GLU A 85 -20.58 -3.41 2.76
N VAL A 86 -20.12 -4.61 3.08
CA VAL A 86 -18.94 -5.22 2.44
C VAL A 86 -19.31 -5.68 1.03
N ILE A 87 -18.65 -5.10 0.04
CA ILE A 87 -18.90 -5.37 -1.39
C ILE A 87 -17.92 -6.37 -2.00
N ALA A 88 -16.73 -6.51 -1.42
CA ALA A 88 -15.73 -7.47 -1.88
C ALA A 88 -14.63 -7.67 -0.82
N THR A 89 -13.96 -8.83 -0.88
CA THR A 89 -12.70 -9.07 -0.15
C THR A 89 -11.56 -9.11 -1.14
N LYS A 90 -10.55 -8.26 -0.96
CA LYS A 90 -9.34 -8.26 -1.77
C LYS A 90 -8.28 -9.12 -1.11
N LYS A 91 -7.96 -10.23 -1.77
CA LYS A 91 -6.90 -11.16 -1.39
C LYS A 91 -5.55 -10.77 -1.99
N THR A 92 -4.48 -11.20 -1.34
CA THR A 92 -3.09 -10.99 -1.75
C THR A 92 -2.32 -12.31 -1.63
N PRO A 93 -1.20 -12.51 -2.34
CA PRO A 93 -0.39 -13.72 -2.22
C PRO A 93 0.11 -13.90 -0.79
N LEU A 94 0.09 -15.12 -0.26
CA LEU A 94 0.36 -15.39 1.16
C LEU A 94 1.84 -15.61 1.46
N THR A 95 2.52 -16.37 0.61
CA THR A 95 3.89 -16.82 0.87
C THR A 95 4.93 -15.87 0.28
N ASN A 96 6.14 -15.84 0.86
CA ASN A 96 7.25 -15.04 0.36
C ASN A 96 7.54 -15.29 -1.13
N LYS A 97 7.49 -16.56 -1.57
CA LYS A 97 7.72 -16.94 -2.98
C LYS A 97 6.67 -16.35 -3.92
N GLU A 98 5.41 -16.41 -3.53
CA GLU A 98 4.29 -15.83 -4.30
C GLU A 98 4.34 -14.31 -4.31
N ILE A 99 4.70 -13.69 -3.18
CA ILE A 99 4.90 -12.25 -3.03
C ILE A 99 5.96 -11.76 -4.02
N HIS A 100 7.14 -12.40 -4.09
CA HIS A 100 8.18 -12.04 -5.04
C HIS A 100 7.72 -12.18 -6.51
N LYS A 101 7.01 -13.26 -6.83
CA LYS A 101 6.46 -13.46 -8.18
C LYS A 101 5.44 -12.38 -8.56
N TYR A 102 4.53 -12.07 -7.63
CA TYR A 102 3.47 -11.08 -7.83
C TYR A 102 4.02 -9.65 -7.90
N ALA A 103 5.04 -9.35 -7.08
CA ALA A 103 5.68 -8.04 -7.00
C ALA A 103 6.35 -7.60 -8.31
N ARG A 104 6.66 -8.51 -9.21
CA ARG A 104 7.16 -8.15 -10.55
C ARG A 104 6.18 -7.30 -11.35
N ARG A 105 4.87 -7.45 -11.09
CA ARG A 105 3.79 -6.81 -11.89
C ARG A 105 2.84 -5.97 -11.07
N ARG A 106 2.68 -6.21 -9.76
CA ARG A 106 1.69 -5.54 -8.90
C ARG A 106 2.18 -5.49 -7.47
N ASN A 107 1.68 -4.52 -6.69
CA ASN A 107 1.93 -4.50 -5.25
C ASN A 107 1.36 -5.77 -4.60
N PRO A 108 2.20 -6.60 -3.96
CA PRO A 108 1.76 -7.85 -3.34
C PRO A 108 1.13 -7.67 -1.96
N PHE A 109 1.08 -6.45 -1.46
CA PHE A 109 0.45 -6.11 -0.20
C PHE A 109 -0.71 -5.12 -0.40
N ASN A 110 -1.71 -5.21 0.43
CA ASN A 110 -2.67 -4.13 0.60
C ASN A 110 -1.99 -3.06 1.48
N ASN A 111 -1.71 -1.90 0.91
CA ASN A 111 -0.89 -0.86 1.53
C ASN A 111 -1.34 -0.46 2.94
N GLN A 112 -2.65 -0.37 3.17
CA GLN A 112 -3.26 -0.03 4.46
C GLN A 112 -3.15 -1.14 5.52
N THR A 113 -2.71 -2.35 5.15
CA THR A 113 -2.46 -3.44 6.09
C THR A 113 -0.99 -3.64 6.40
N LEU A 114 -0.10 -2.93 5.69
CA LEU A 114 1.32 -3.19 5.70
C LEU A 114 1.93 -2.94 7.09
N VAL A 115 2.67 -3.93 7.57
CA VAL A 115 3.55 -3.85 8.73
C VAL A 115 4.96 -4.17 8.27
N TYR A 116 5.95 -3.44 8.76
CA TYR A 116 7.34 -3.66 8.36
C TYR A 116 8.33 -3.26 9.46
N LYS A 117 9.53 -3.81 9.37
CA LYS A 117 10.66 -3.42 10.23
C LYS A 117 11.18 -2.04 9.82
N LYS A 118 11.30 -1.14 10.80
CA LYS A 118 11.87 0.21 10.62
C LYS A 118 13.27 0.16 10.04
N SER A 119 14.13 -0.70 10.59
CA SER A 119 15.51 -0.87 10.12
C SER A 119 15.57 -1.20 8.62
N ARG A 120 14.69 -2.09 8.14
CA ARG A 120 14.61 -2.44 6.71
C ARG A 120 14.07 -1.30 5.84
N ALA A 121 13.12 -0.53 6.34
CA ALA A 121 12.65 0.66 5.63
C ALA A 121 13.76 1.70 5.45
N LEU A 122 14.56 1.91 6.50
CA LEU A 122 15.68 2.85 6.48
C LEU A 122 16.83 2.36 5.58
N SER A 123 17.15 1.05 5.55
CA SER A 123 18.23 0.51 4.70
C SER A 123 18.01 0.79 3.21
N VAL A 124 16.75 0.85 2.77
CA VAL A 124 16.40 1.17 1.36
C VAL A 124 16.10 2.66 1.13
N GLY A 125 16.32 3.52 2.13
CA GLY A 125 16.08 4.96 2.04
C GLY A 125 14.61 5.36 2.07
N GLY A 126 13.74 4.53 2.66
CA GLY A 126 12.32 4.81 2.82
C GLY A 126 11.55 4.95 1.50
N TYR A 127 10.46 5.71 1.52
CA TYR A 127 9.64 6.01 0.35
C TYR A 127 10.30 7.03 -0.56
N SER A 128 10.27 6.79 -1.86
CA SER A 128 10.74 7.76 -2.86
C SER A 128 9.75 8.92 -3.04
N ASN A 129 10.25 10.09 -3.44
CA ASN A 129 9.43 11.25 -3.76
C ASN A 129 8.73 11.08 -5.13
N ILE A 130 7.74 10.20 -5.18
CA ILE A 130 6.95 9.88 -6.37
C ILE A 130 5.49 10.23 -6.06
N LYS A 131 4.80 10.85 -7.02
CA LYS A 131 3.41 11.30 -6.82
C LYS A 131 2.40 10.15 -6.66
N ARG A 132 2.67 8.99 -7.27
CA ARG A 132 1.79 7.81 -7.28
C ARG A 132 2.61 6.53 -7.36
N CYS A 133 2.07 5.44 -6.81
CA CYS A 133 2.72 4.12 -6.73
C CYS A 133 4.01 4.11 -5.89
N GLU A 134 4.16 5.08 -4.98
CA GLU A 134 5.26 5.15 -4.02
C GLU A 134 5.28 3.95 -3.08
N ASP A 135 4.10 3.44 -2.73
CA ASP A 135 3.90 2.24 -1.92
C ASP A 135 4.43 0.98 -2.62
N TYR A 136 4.12 0.82 -3.90
CA TYR A 136 4.60 -0.31 -4.67
C TYR A 136 6.12 -0.26 -4.90
N GLU A 137 6.65 0.90 -5.22
CA GLU A 137 8.10 1.08 -5.38
C GLU A 137 8.85 0.81 -4.06
N PHE A 138 8.33 1.28 -2.94
CA PHE A 138 8.89 1.02 -1.61
C PHE A 138 8.94 -0.47 -1.28
N VAL A 139 7.83 -1.19 -1.45
CA VAL A 139 7.77 -2.65 -1.25
C VAL A 139 8.79 -3.37 -2.13
N VAL A 140 8.88 -3.02 -3.41
CA VAL A 140 9.83 -3.68 -4.32
C VAL A 140 11.27 -3.37 -3.96
N LYS A 141 11.60 -2.16 -3.51
CA LYS A 141 12.96 -1.85 -3.01
C LYS A 141 13.33 -2.76 -1.84
N MET A 142 12.43 -2.91 -0.87
CA MET A 142 12.68 -3.82 0.26
C MET A 142 12.87 -5.27 -0.19
N LEU A 143 12.01 -5.78 -1.08
CA LEU A 143 12.13 -7.13 -1.62
C LEU A 143 13.41 -7.33 -2.43
N ALA A 144 13.84 -6.33 -3.20
CA ALA A 144 15.08 -6.36 -3.96
C ALA A 144 16.33 -6.33 -3.08
N ASP A 145 16.23 -5.70 -1.90
CA ASP A 145 17.26 -5.68 -0.84
C ASP A 145 17.24 -6.96 0.03
N GLY A 146 16.47 -7.96 -0.36
CA GLY A 146 16.42 -9.26 0.31
C GLY A 146 15.42 -9.35 1.47
N ALA A 147 14.55 -8.36 1.66
CA ALA A 147 13.50 -8.45 2.66
C ALA A 147 12.53 -9.59 2.35
N ARG A 148 12.05 -10.27 3.40
CA ARG A 148 11.08 -11.36 3.32
C ARG A 148 9.72 -10.88 3.80
N GLY A 149 8.67 -11.32 3.11
CA GLY A 149 7.31 -10.93 3.47
C GLY A 149 6.31 -12.08 3.39
N ILE A 150 5.26 -11.97 4.18
CA ILE A 150 4.08 -12.84 4.11
C ILE A 150 2.82 -11.99 4.21
N ASN A 151 1.68 -12.53 3.77
CA ASN A 151 0.36 -11.98 4.11
C ASN A 151 -0.42 -12.98 4.97
N LEU A 152 -1.20 -12.47 5.89
CA LEU A 152 -2.15 -13.27 6.66
C LEU A 152 -3.39 -13.57 5.81
N ASP A 153 -3.85 -14.81 5.87
CA ASP A 153 -5.15 -15.22 5.31
C ASP A 153 -6.30 -14.75 6.24
N LYS A 154 -6.32 -13.47 6.51
CA LYS A 154 -7.30 -12.80 7.38
C LYS A 154 -7.53 -11.38 6.89
N THR A 155 -8.76 -10.91 6.97
CA THR A 155 -9.10 -9.51 6.75
C THR A 155 -8.88 -8.73 8.02
N LEU A 156 -7.98 -7.74 7.98
CA LEU A 156 -7.63 -6.91 9.14
C LEU A 156 -7.99 -5.43 8.99
N VAL A 157 -8.40 -5.02 7.79
CA VAL A 157 -8.81 -3.63 7.50
C VAL A 157 -10.06 -3.64 6.62
N MET A 158 -10.99 -2.77 6.92
CA MET A 158 -12.10 -2.41 6.05
C MET A 158 -11.68 -1.18 5.21
N TYR A 159 -11.57 -1.37 3.90
CA TYR A 159 -11.15 -0.35 2.94
C TYR A 159 -12.36 0.39 2.39
N ARG A 160 -12.36 1.71 2.54
CA ARG A 160 -13.46 2.58 2.11
C ARG A 160 -13.48 2.76 0.60
N VAL A 161 -14.54 2.32 -0.06
CA VAL A 161 -14.75 2.53 -1.49
C VAL A 161 -15.71 3.68 -1.71
N THR A 162 -15.27 4.66 -2.51
CA THR A 162 -16.10 5.76 -2.98
C THR A 162 -16.23 5.72 -4.50
N ALA A 163 -17.29 6.30 -5.05
CA ALA A 163 -17.50 6.37 -6.51
C ALA A 163 -16.29 6.95 -7.26
N ASN A 164 -15.56 7.87 -6.62
CA ASN A 164 -14.42 8.58 -7.23
C ASN A 164 -13.11 7.77 -7.25
N ASN A 165 -13.04 6.61 -6.58
CA ASN A 165 -11.77 5.84 -6.49
C ASN A 165 -11.28 5.34 -7.85
N TYR A 166 -12.17 5.10 -8.79
CA TYR A 166 -11.82 4.68 -10.16
C TYR A 166 -11.40 5.84 -11.05
N GLU A 167 -12.03 7.01 -10.92
CA GLU A 167 -11.71 8.18 -11.73
C GLU A 167 -10.32 8.75 -11.43
N ARG A 168 -9.91 8.75 -10.15
CA ARG A 168 -8.57 9.18 -9.71
C ARG A 168 -7.43 8.42 -10.40
N ARG A 169 -7.66 7.18 -10.84
CA ARG A 169 -6.64 6.33 -11.47
C ARG A 169 -6.47 6.58 -12.96
N ARG A 170 -7.40 7.29 -13.59
CA ARG A 170 -7.48 7.49 -15.04
C ARG A 170 -7.02 8.90 -15.46
N ASN A 171 -5.84 9.31 -15.06
CA ASN A 171 -5.24 10.55 -15.54
C ASN A 171 -3.81 10.33 -16.02
N TRP A 172 -3.30 11.27 -16.82
CA TRP A 172 -1.97 11.19 -17.40
C TRP A 172 -0.87 11.15 -16.34
N ALA A 173 -1.01 11.91 -15.26
CA ALA A 173 -0.04 11.93 -14.17
C ALA A 173 0.09 10.56 -13.50
N ASN A 174 -1.02 9.83 -13.30
CA ASN A 174 -1.00 8.46 -12.80
C ASN A 174 -0.33 7.50 -13.77
N THR A 175 -0.68 7.59 -15.07
CA THR A 175 -0.08 6.73 -16.09
C THR A 175 1.42 6.96 -16.20
N LYS A 176 1.88 8.21 -16.20
CA LYS A 176 3.30 8.55 -16.19
C LYS A 176 4.01 8.01 -14.94
N SER A 177 3.45 8.20 -13.75
CA SER A 177 4.03 7.66 -12.51
C SER A 177 4.07 6.14 -12.51
N PHE A 178 3.02 5.49 -12.98
CA PHE A 178 2.95 4.04 -13.12
C PHE A 178 4.06 3.48 -14.03
N VAL A 179 4.27 4.08 -15.21
CA VAL A 179 5.32 3.68 -16.14
C VAL A 179 6.71 3.93 -15.55
N ASN A 180 6.92 5.10 -14.91
CA ASN A 180 8.19 5.43 -14.27
C ASN A 180 8.57 4.45 -13.16
N VAL A 181 7.63 4.08 -12.29
CA VAL A 181 7.90 3.11 -11.22
C VAL A 181 8.25 1.74 -11.81
N ARG A 182 7.54 1.30 -12.84
CA ARG A 182 7.86 0.04 -13.51
C ARG A 182 9.19 0.06 -14.22
N TRP A 183 9.55 1.17 -14.83
CA TRP A 183 10.87 1.35 -15.43
C TRP A 183 11.98 1.26 -14.36
N LYS A 184 11.79 1.88 -13.19
CA LYS A 184 12.73 1.75 -12.07
C LYS A 184 12.87 0.29 -11.64
N ILE A 185 11.76 -0.43 -11.43
CA ILE A 185 11.74 -1.83 -11.02
C ILE A 185 12.46 -2.72 -12.04
N PHE A 186 12.25 -2.47 -13.34
CA PHE A 186 12.97 -3.16 -14.40
C PHE A 186 14.48 -2.85 -14.36
N ARG A 187 14.87 -1.57 -14.21
CA ARG A 187 16.27 -1.18 -14.10
C ARG A 187 16.99 -1.70 -12.86
N MET A 188 16.26 -1.95 -11.79
CA MET A 188 16.78 -2.65 -10.61
C MET A 188 17.03 -4.16 -10.84
N GLY A 189 16.68 -4.68 -12.02
CA GLY A 189 16.79 -6.12 -12.32
C GLY A 189 15.72 -6.99 -11.62
N TYR A 190 14.73 -6.38 -10.96
CA TYR A 190 13.73 -7.12 -10.21
C TYR A 190 12.63 -7.74 -11.09
N SER A 191 12.37 -7.17 -12.26
CA SER A 191 11.41 -7.66 -13.25
C SER A 191 12.05 -7.82 -14.63
N ASN A 192 11.47 -8.69 -15.46
CA ASN A 192 11.90 -8.86 -16.85
C ASN A 192 11.16 -7.90 -17.80
N LEU A 193 11.55 -7.89 -19.08
CA LEU A 193 10.95 -7.00 -20.09
C LEU A 193 9.44 -7.20 -20.25
N TRP A 194 8.96 -8.45 -20.20
CA TRP A 194 7.52 -8.75 -20.29
C TRP A 194 6.76 -8.27 -19.06
N ASP A 195 7.35 -8.37 -17.85
CA ASP A 195 6.78 -7.84 -16.62
C ASP A 195 6.68 -6.32 -16.62
N PHE A 196 7.49 -5.63 -17.44
CA PHE A 196 7.40 -4.20 -17.69
C PHE A 196 6.34 -3.87 -18.77
N ILE A 197 6.45 -4.49 -19.96
CA ILE A 197 5.60 -4.14 -21.12
C ILE A 197 4.13 -4.42 -20.84
N VAL A 198 3.79 -5.63 -20.39
CA VAL A 198 2.38 -6.06 -20.24
C VAL A 198 1.56 -5.15 -19.32
N PRO A 199 1.99 -4.79 -18.11
CA PRO A 199 1.24 -3.87 -17.28
C PRO A 199 1.20 -2.42 -17.83
N CYS A 200 2.27 -1.98 -18.50
CA CYS A 200 2.29 -0.64 -19.11
C CYS A 200 1.29 -0.52 -20.27
N THR A 201 1.23 -1.51 -21.15
CA THR A 201 0.24 -1.54 -22.24
C THR A 201 -1.18 -1.59 -21.69
N PHE A 202 -1.43 -2.41 -20.64
CA PHE A 202 -2.74 -2.47 -20.00
C PHE A 202 -3.13 -1.12 -19.36
N GLN A 203 -2.19 -0.42 -18.73
CA GLN A 203 -2.42 0.93 -18.19
C GLN A 203 -2.77 1.94 -19.29
N PHE A 204 -2.13 1.87 -20.45
CA PHE A 204 -2.47 2.69 -21.61
C PHE A 204 -3.87 2.40 -22.12
N PHE A 205 -4.27 1.13 -22.21
CA PHE A 205 -5.64 0.75 -22.57
C PHE A 205 -6.68 1.33 -21.59
N ILE A 206 -6.44 1.25 -20.30
CA ILE A 206 -7.31 1.87 -19.28
C ILE A 206 -7.40 3.39 -19.48
N PHE A 207 -6.28 4.04 -19.82
CA PHE A 207 -6.24 5.49 -20.02
C PHE A 207 -7.08 5.93 -21.22
N ILE A 208 -7.05 5.19 -22.34
CA ILE A 208 -7.76 5.52 -23.59
C ILE A 208 -9.24 5.10 -23.53
N MET A 209 -9.58 4.10 -22.72
CA MET A 209 -10.91 3.48 -22.70
C MET A 209 -12.00 4.43 -22.22
N PRO A 210 -13.24 4.39 -22.79
CA PRO A 210 -14.38 5.16 -22.32
C PRO A 210 -14.73 4.88 -20.84
N LYS A 211 -15.19 5.93 -20.12
CA LYS A 211 -15.53 5.82 -18.68
C LYS A 211 -16.52 4.71 -18.36
N SER A 212 -17.50 4.48 -19.22
CA SER A 212 -18.55 3.46 -19.05
C SER A 212 -18.03 2.00 -19.01
N LEU A 213 -16.91 1.72 -19.69
CA LEU A 213 -16.31 0.38 -19.70
C LEU A 213 -15.30 0.17 -18.56
N THR A 214 -14.67 1.23 -18.08
CA THR A 214 -13.59 1.14 -17.09
C THR A 214 -14.06 0.46 -15.78
N GLY A 215 -15.27 0.81 -15.30
CA GLY A 215 -15.83 0.23 -14.08
C GLY A 215 -16.11 -1.28 -14.19
N LYS A 216 -16.58 -1.75 -15.35
CA LYS A 216 -16.88 -3.16 -15.60
C LYS A 216 -15.61 -4.01 -15.67
N ILE A 217 -14.56 -3.50 -16.31
CA ILE A 217 -13.26 -4.18 -16.44
C ILE A 217 -12.51 -4.22 -15.10
N TYR A 218 -12.54 -3.14 -14.33
CA TYR A 218 -11.97 -3.11 -12.98
C TYR A 218 -12.58 -4.16 -12.06
N LYS A 219 -13.93 -4.28 -12.08
CA LYS A 219 -14.63 -5.30 -11.29
C LYS A 219 -14.26 -6.73 -11.70
N ARG A 220 -14.04 -6.99 -13.01
CA ARG A 220 -13.85 -8.34 -13.54
C ARG A 220 -12.39 -8.83 -13.55
N PHE A 221 -11.41 -7.94 -13.77
CA PHE A 221 -10.01 -8.33 -14.00
C PHE A 221 -9.02 -7.87 -12.93
N LEU A 222 -9.39 -6.92 -12.08
CA LEU A 222 -8.47 -6.34 -11.11
C LEU A 222 -8.84 -6.64 -9.65
N ARG A 223 -9.99 -7.26 -9.42
CA ARG A 223 -10.47 -7.70 -8.11
C ARG A 223 -10.40 -9.22 -7.88
N GLY A 224 -10.01 -9.99 -8.90
CA GLY A 224 -9.84 -11.43 -8.78
C GLY A 224 -8.54 -11.83 -8.09
#